data_8103028184f3998e9c12620728b46689
#
_entry.id   8103028184f3998e9c12620728b46689
#
_cell.length_a   1.000
_cell.length_b   1.000
_cell.length_c   1.000
_cell.angle_alpha   90.00
_cell.angle_beta   90.00
_cell.angle_gamma   90.00
#
_symmetry.space_group_name_H-M   'P 1'
#
loop_
_entity.id
_entity.type
_entity.pdbx_description
1 polymer ?
#
loop_
_entity_poly.entity_id
_entity_poly.type
_entity_poly.pdbx_seq_one_letter_code
_entity_poly.pdbx_strand_id
1 'polypeptide(L)'
;KEEEKIRSFSSSEIDKKILKDGWFAGNMPDLDLTNPELFRYLSQAYIWWIEYADVDGIRVDTYPYNDIQVAADWVKTFRNEYPNMNIVGECWVKSPLEIAYYQSGNNNKDGFDSQLPSVMDFVLKDHLHAAFNENESWDFGLPRFYTHYAQDFAYPDVDNVMNFLDNHDIDRFSTAVKRDVNKYKMGIAMLLTTRGYPQIYAGTEIMLDGIPGNYEGHRFDFPGGWDEDERDAFTKEGRTAEENEIFDYTRALLNYRKATPALHNGKMTQFIPYDGIYLYA
;
A
#
# COMPACT_ATOMS: atom_id res chain seq x y z
N LYS A 1 -11.11 16.85 7.41
CA LYS A 1 -9.95 16.55 6.54
C LYS A 1 -10.29 15.62 5.37
N GLU A 2 -11.26 14.75 5.54
CA GLU A 2 -11.59 13.73 4.53
C GLU A 2 -12.02 14.33 3.19
N GLU A 3 -12.64 15.50 3.20
CA GLU A 3 -13.07 16.24 2.01
C GLU A 3 -11.92 17.00 1.33
N GLU A 4 -10.83 17.27 2.04
CA GLU A 4 -9.66 18.04 1.61
C GLU A 4 -8.47 17.11 1.24
N LYS A 5 -8.76 15.99 0.56
CA LYS A 5 -7.80 14.91 0.28
C LYS A 5 -6.63 15.29 -0.62
N ILE A 6 -6.73 16.39 -1.35
CA ILE A 6 -5.72 16.77 -2.34
C ILE A 6 -4.92 17.96 -1.85
N ARG A 7 -3.66 17.72 -1.53
CA ARG A 7 -2.71 18.81 -1.28
C ARG A 7 -2.38 19.50 -2.58
N SER A 8 -2.85 20.73 -2.75
CA SER A 8 -2.61 21.55 -3.93
C SER A 8 -1.90 22.85 -3.55
N PHE A 9 -0.89 23.25 -4.34
CA PHE A 9 -0.28 24.58 -4.18
C PHE A 9 -1.26 25.73 -4.37
N SER A 10 -2.35 25.47 -5.11
CA SER A 10 -3.40 26.46 -5.41
C SER A 10 -4.58 26.40 -4.43
N SER A 11 -4.57 25.52 -3.43
CA SER A 11 -5.61 25.47 -2.41
C SER A 11 -5.69 26.78 -1.63
N SER A 12 -6.90 27.14 -1.21
CA SER A 12 -7.10 28.30 -0.35
C SER A 12 -6.40 28.12 0.99
N GLU A 13 -6.06 29.23 1.66
CA GLU A 13 -5.47 29.17 3.00
C GLU A 13 -6.45 28.58 4.04
N ILE A 14 -7.76 28.67 3.77
CA ILE A 14 -8.79 28.06 4.61
C ILE A 14 -8.70 26.53 4.50
N ASP A 15 -8.64 26.01 3.27
CA ASP A 15 -8.59 24.56 3.02
C ASP A 15 -7.28 23.96 3.54
N LYS A 16 -6.16 24.65 3.32
CA LYS A 16 -4.86 24.26 3.89
C LYS A 16 -4.90 24.17 5.40
N LYS A 17 -5.58 25.14 6.05
CA LYS A 17 -5.75 25.12 7.51
C LYS A 17 -6.63 23.97 7.98
N ILE A 18 -7.72 23.66 7.28
CA ILE A 18 -8.59 22.52 7.59
C ILE A 18 -7.81 21.20 7.44
N LEU A 19 -7.02 21.07 6.37
CA LEU A 19 -6.18 19.87 6.17
C LEU A 19 -5.17 19.69 7.31
N LYS A 20 -4.54 20.78 7.75
CA LYS A 20 -3.51 20.76 8.79
C LYS A 20 -4.08 20.57 10.18
N ASP A 21 -5.05 21.40 10.58
CA ASP A 21 -5.49 21.57 11.96
C ASP A 21 -6.85 20.90 12.26
N GLY A 22 -7.56 20.39 11.24
CA GLY A 22 -8.89 19.77 11.40
C GLY A 22 -8.78 18.32 11.89
N TRP A 23 -9.88 17.79 12.38
CA TRP A 23 -10.00 16.36 12.67
C TRP A 23 -10.14 15.56 11.37
N PHE A 24 -9.64 14.33 11.36
CA PHE A 24 -9.79 13.43 10.20
C PHE A 24 -11.28 13.17 9.91
N ALA A 25 -12.04 12.81 10.92
CA ALA A 25 -13.50 12.68 10.89
C ALA A 25 -14.09 13.22 12.20
N GLY A 26 -15.41 13.43 12.26
CA GLY A 26 -16.07 14.03 13.41
C GLY A 26 -15.91 13.28 14.75
N ASN A 27 -15.57 12.00 14.69
CA ASN A 27 -15.30 11.12 15.84
C ASN A 27 -13.82 10.75 15.99
N MET A 28 -12.92 11.33 15.19
CA MET A 28 -11.47 11.05 15.19
C MET A 28 -10.69 12.36 15.41
N PRO A 29 -10.60 12.84 16.66
CA PRO A 29 -9.85 14.05 16.97
C PRO A 29 -8.39 13.87 16.67
N ASP A 30 -7.80 14.91 16.08
CA ASP A 30 -6.38 14.94 15.73
C ASP A 30 -5.55 15.41 16.94
N LEU A 31 -4.35 14.84 17.07
CA LEU A 31 -3.38 15.28 18.06
C LEU A 31 -2.51 16.40 17.48
N ASP A 32 -2.36 17.48 18.22
CA ASP A 32 -1.53 18.60 17.80
C ASP A 32 -0.03 18.27 18.01
N LEU A 33 0.58 17.68 17.00
CA LEU A 33 2.01 17.33 17.01
C LEU A 33 2.93 18.55 16.96
N THR A 34 2.41 19.78 16.79
CA THR A 34 3.21 21.00 16.94
C THR A 34 3.50 21.30 18.41
N ASN A 35 2.77 20.67 19.34
CA ASN A 35 3.10 20.69 20.77
C ASN A 35 4.37 19.87 21.03
N PRO A 36 5.48 20.50 21.48
CA PRO A 36 6.77 19.81 21.63
C PRO A 36 6.77 18.71 22.70
N GLU A 37 5.92 18.81 23.71
CA GLU A 37 5.83 17.78 24.75
C GLU A 37 5.09 16.55 24.22
N LEU A 38 4.03 16.73 23.41
CA LEU A 38 3.33 15.65 22.76
C LEU A 38 4.24 14.96 21.72
N PHE A 39 4.93 15.75 20.88
CA PHE A 39 5.90 15.22 19.92
C PHE A 39 6.96 14.34 20.60
N ARG A 40 7.54 14.85 21.71
CA ARG A 40 8.53 14.11 22.50
C ARG A 40 7.95 12.83 23.08
N TYR A 41 6.76 12.90 23.67
CA TYR A 41 6.10 11.74 24.27
C TYR A 41 5.85 10.65 23.23
N LEU A 42 5.28 10.99 22.08
CA LEU A 42 5.01 10.02 21.02
C LEU A 42 6.31 9.45 20.44
N SER A 43 7.32 10.29 20.21
CA SER A 43 8.62 9.79 19.72
C SER A 43 9.22 8.78 20.70
N GLN A 44 9.22 9.08 22.01
CA GLN A 44 9.72 8.15 23.04
C GLN A 44 8.89 6.87 23.15
N ALA A 45 7.57 6.96 23.01
CA ALA A 45 6.69 5.80 23.04
C ALA A 45 6.97 4.84 21.88
N TYR A 46 7.22 5.37 20.66
CA TYR A 46 7.57 4.53 19.51
C TYR A 46 8.98 3.96 19.60
N ILE A 47 9.95 4.73 20.08
CA ILE A 47 11.30 4.22 20.36
C ILE A 47 11.22 3.07 21.37
N TRP A 48 10.41 3.23 22.43
CA TRP A 48 10.19 2.15 23.40
C TRP A 48 9.62 0.89 22.75
N TRP A 49 8.66 1.01 21.83
CA TRP A 49 8.12 -0.14 21.11
C TRP A 49 9.15 -0.79 20.18
N ILE A 50 9.97 0.00 19.48
CA ILE A 50 11.06 -0.50 18.63
C ILE A 50 12.01 -1.36 19.47
N GLU A 51 12.48 -0.82 20.58
CA GLU A 51 13.42 -1.50 21.47
C GLU A 51 12.81 -2.70 22.20
N TYR A 52 11.56 -2.59 22.66
CA TYR A 52 10.88 -3.64 23.41
C TYR A 52 10.46 -4.82 22.54
N ALA A 53 9.95 -4.57 21.35
CA ALA A 53 9.38 -5.58 20.49
C ALA A 53 10.29 -5.95 19.29
N ASP A 54 11.48 -5.37 19.18
CA ASP A 54 12.44 -5.58 18.08
C ASP A 54 11.80 -5.33 16.71
N VAL A 55 11.15 -4.17 16.56
CA VAL A 55 10.38 -3.81 15.37
C VAL A 55 11.30 -3.35 14.25
N ASP A 56 11.18 -3.93 13.06
CA ASP A 56 12.02 -3.62 11.89
C ASP A 56 11.49 -2.49 11.00
N GLY A 57 10.23 -2.10 11.16
CA GLY A 57 9.61 -1.05 10.34
C GLY A 57 8.36 -0.46 10.96
N ILE A 58 7.93 0.69 10.43
CA ILE A 58 6.75 1.43 10.88
C ILE A 58 5.86 1.75 9.68
N ARG A 59 4.54 1.51 9.80
CA ARG A 59 3.54 2.10 8.90
C ARG A 59 2.95 3.34 9.57
N VAL A 60 3.03 4.46 8.89
CA VAL A 60 2.42 5.72 9.33
C VAL A 60 1.08 5.90 8.63
N ASP A 61 0.01 5.75 9.40
CA ASP A 61 -1.36 5.93 8.96
C ASP A 61 -1.62 7.40 8.55
N THR A 62 -2.47 7.61 7.54
CA THR A 62 -2.96 8.94 7.12
C THR A 62 -1.86 10.03 7.03
N TYR A 63 -0.67 9.68 6.55
CA TYR A 63 0.49 10.59 6.57
C TYR A 63 0.22 11.99 6.00
N PRO A 64 -0.47 12.16 4.82
CA PRO A 64 -0.74 13.47 4.22
C PRO A 64 -1.64 14.40 5.04
N TYR A 65 -2.35 13.86 6.01
CA TYR A 65 -3.36 14.59 6.80
C TYR A 65 -2.77 15.25 8.06
N ASN A 66 -1.52 15.01 8.36
CA ASN A 66 -0.80 15.66 9.46
C ASN A 66 -0.23 17.02 9.02
N ASP A 67 0.25 17.82 9.99
CA ASP A 67 1.24 18.83 9.64
C ASP A 67 2.45 18.13 9.03
N ILE A 68 2.61 18.25 7.71
CA ILE A 68 3.60 17.46 6.97
C ILE A 68 5.03 17.75 7.40
N GLN A 69 5.33 18.98 7.84
CA GLN A 69 6.69 19.30 8.32
C GLN A 69 6.96 18.62 9.65
N VAL A 70 6.00 18.65 10.56
CA VAL A 70 6.15 17.98 11.86
C VAL A 70 6.20 16.46 11.68
N ALA A 71 5.38 15.92 10.76
CA ALA A 71 5.44 14.49 10.42
C ALA A 71 6.80 14.09 9.82
N ALA A 72 7.37 14.92 8.94
CA ALA A 72 8.72 14.72 8.41
C ALA A 72 9.80 14.76 9.49
N ASP A 73 9.70 15.70 10.42
CA ASP A 73 10.63 15.81 11.55
C ASP A 73 10.52 14.60 12.49
N TRP A 74 9.30 14.07 12.66
CA TRP A 74 9.05 12.84 13.42
C TRP A 74 9.71 11.63 12.74
N VAL A 75 9.50 11.43 11.44
CA VAL A 75 10.15 10.37 10.67
C VAL A 75 11.67 10.49 10.73
N LYS A 76 12.21 11.72 10.58
CA LYS A 76 13.64 11.98 10.67
C LYS A 76 14.23 11.58 12.03
N THR A 77 13.47 11.72 13.11
CA THR A 77 13.92 11.32 14.46
C THR A 77 14.24 9.83 14.48
N PHE A 78 13.36 8.97 13.90
CA PHE A 78 13.59 7.53 13.85
C PHE A 78 14.71 7.14 12.89
N ARG A 79 14.76 7.76 11.70
CA ARG A 79 15.83 7.47 10.75
C ARG A 79 17.23 7.85 11.25
N ASN A 80 17.33 8.84 12.11
CA ASN A 80 18.60 9.19 12.75
C ASN A 80 19.04 8.14 13.77
N GLU A 81 18.10 7.57 14.52
CA GLU A 81 18.38 6.56 15.55
C GLU A 81 18.52 5.17 14.92
N TYR A 82 17.64 4.86 13.94
CA TYR A 82 17.54 3.57 13.27
C TYR A 82 17.67 3.71 11.74
N PRO A 83 18.89 3.95 11.21
CA PRO A 83 19.07 4.32 9.79
C PRO A 83 18.66 3.22 8.81
N ASN A 84 18.57 1.98 9.24
CA ASN A 84 18.16 0.83 8.43
C ASN A 84 16.66 0.50 8.54
N MET A 85 15.90 1.19 9.39
CA MET A 85 14.48 0.96 9.56
C MET A 85 13.72 1.48 8.34
N ASN A 86 12.84 0.65 7.78
CA ASN A 86 11.92 1.10 6.75
C ASN A 86 10.67 1.73 7.40
N ILE A 87 10.29 2.91 6.89
CA ILE A 87 9.09 3.62 7.34
C ILE A 87 8.24 3.87 6.10
N VAL A 88 7.05 3.29 6.06
CA VAL A 88 6.10 3.45 4.97
C VAL A 88 4.98 4.39 5.36
N GLY A 89 4.74 5.41 4.55
CA GLY A 89 3.61 6.32 4.72
C GLY A 89 2.39 5.86 3.92
N GLU A 90 1.25 5.82 4.59
CA GLU A 90 -0.02 5.71 3.88
C GLU A 90 -0.35 7.06 3.23
N CYS A 91 -0.13 7.14 1.93
CA CYS A 91 -0.41 8.30 1.10
C CYS A 91 -1.53 7.96 0.13
N TRP A 92 -2.78 7.97 0.60
CA TRP A 92 -3.94 7.60 -0.20
C TRP A 92 -4.36 8.75 -1.11
N VAL A 93 -3.65 8.89 -2.21
CA VAL A 93 -3.86 9.90 -3.25
C VAL A 93 -4.10 9.23 -4.61
N LYS A 94 -4.46 10.00 -5.63
CA LYS A 94 -5.00 9.46 -6.89
C LYS A 94 -4.03 9.51 -8.08
N SER A 95 -2.78 9.89 -7.84
CA SER A 95 -1.77 10.02 -8.89
C SER A 95 -0.41 9.49 -8.41
N PRO A 96 0.35 8.74 -9.25
CA PRO A 96 1.72 8.37 -8.92
C PRO A 96 2.61 9.58 -8.62
N LEU A 97 2.39 10.72 -9.27
CA LEU A 97 3.14 11.96 -8.99
C LEU A 97 2.86 12.51 -7.59
N GLU A 98 1.60 12.40 -7.11
CA GLU A 98 1.25 12.81 -5.75
C GLU A 98 1.80 11.83 -4.71
N ILE A 99 1.82 10.52 -5.00
CA ILE A 99 2.45 9.53 -4.12
C ILE A 99 3.96 9.81 -4.04
N ALA A 100 4.62 9.99 -5.18
CA ALA A 100 6.05 10.26 -5.26
C ALA A 100 6.47 11.54 -4.52
N TYR A 101 5.59 12.56 -4.45
CA TYR A 101 5.83 13.78 -3.66
C TYR A 101 6.17 13.46 -2.20
N TYR A 102 5.59 12.38 -1.65
CA TYR A 102 5.81 11.95 -0.27
C TYR A 102 6.99 10.97 -0.10
N GLN A 103 7.65 10.53 -1.16
CA GLN A 103 8.86 9.72 -0.99
C GLN A 103 10.09 10.60 -0.76
N SER A 104 10.90 10.24 0.23
CA SER A 104 12.13 10.97 0.58
C SER A 104 13.12 11.02 -0.60
N GLY A 105 13.79 12.14 -0.73
CA GLY A 105 14.75 12.40 -1.80
C GLY A 105 14.11 12.91 -3.09
N ASN A 106 12.80 13.15 -3.13
CA ASN A 106 12.16 13.79 -4.26
C ASN A 106 12.52 15.30 -4.28
N ASN A 107 12.80 15.81 -5.47
CA ASN A 107 13.13 17.23 -5.67
C ASN A 107 11.83 18.05 -5.83
N ASN A 108 11.05 18.16 -4.77
CA ASN A 108 9.80 18.90 -4.74
C ASN A 108 10.02 20.40 -4.90
N LYS A 109 9.17 21.07 -5.68
CA LYS A 109 9.30 22.50 -5.99
C LYS A 109 9.22 23.43 -4.77
N ASP A 110 8.54 23.02 -3.72
CA ASP A 110 8.40 23.72 -2.45
C ASP A 110 9.53 23.40 -1.45
N GLY A 111 10.46 22.52 -1.83
CA GLY A 111 11.57 22.07 -0.99
C GLY A 111 11.16 21.09 0.10
N PHE A 112 9.90 20.61 0.10
CA PHE A 112 9.46 19.63 1.09
C PHE A 112 10.13 18.26 0.85
N ASP A 113 10.63 17.65 1.90
CA ASP A 113 11.07 16.26 1.97
C ASP A 113 10.39 15.57 3.16
N SER A 114 9.55 14.60 2.88
CA SER A 114 8.79 13.84 3.89
C SER A 114 9.65 13.02 4.84
N GLN A 115 10.90 12.75 4.46
CA GLN A 115 11.79 11.78 5.10
C GLN A 115 11.30 10.32 5.03
N LEU A 116 10.15 10.02 4.41
CA LEU A 116 9.64 8.67 4.23
C LEU A 116 10.47 7.91 3.18
N PRO A 117 11.16 6.83 3.53
CA PRO A 117 11.85 6.01 2.52
C PRO A 117 10.83 5.28 1.62
N SER A 118 9.65 4.97 2.14
CA SER A 118 8.65 4.18 1.44
C SER A 118 7.26 4.80 1.45
N VAL A 119 6.49 4.55 0.40
CA VAL A 119 5.10 4.99 0.22
C VAL A 119 4.24 3.85 -0.33
N MET A 120 2.92 3.89 -0.07
CA MET A 120 1.97 2.87 -0.54
C MET A 120 1.40 3.24 -1.92
N ASP A 121 1.42 2.29 -2.87
CA ASP A 121 0.93 2.48 -4.24
C ASP A 121 -0.58 2.24 -4.36
N PHE A 122 -1.37 3.18 -3.90
CA PHE A 122 -2.85 3.12 -4.03
C PHE A 122 -3.32 3.19 -5.48
N VAL A 123 -2.55 3.81 -6.37
CA VAL A 123 -2.93 3.93 -7.79
C VAL A 123 -2.76 2.59 -8.51
N LEU A 124 -1.67 1.87 -8.25
CA LEU A 124 -1.51 0.50 -8.77
C LEU A 124 -2.63 -0.41 -8.26
N LYS A 125 -2.99 -0.31 -6.97
CA LYS A 125 -4.11 -1.05 -6.40
C LYS A 125 -5.42 -0.74 -7.14
N ASP A 126 -5.74 0.52 -7.40
CA ASP A 126 -6.93 0.90 -8.16
C ASP A 126 -6.92 0.31 -9.59
N HIS A 127 -5.76 0.29 -10.24
CA HIS A 127 -5.61 -0.34 -11.55
C HIS A 127 -5.78 -1.86 -11.51
N LEU A 128 -5.25 -2.53 -10.48
CA LEU A 128 -5.43 -3.98 -10.30
C LEU A 128 -6.90 -4.36 -10.11
N HIS A 129 -7.66 -3.54 -9.36
CA HIS A 129 -9.10 -3.76 -9.15
C HIS A 129 -9.93 -3.57 -10.43
N ALA A 130 -9.51 -2.66 -11.31
CA ALA A 130 -10.27 -2.29 -12.50
C ALA A 130 -9.89 -3.10 -13.76
N ALA A 131 -8.59 -3.17 -14.06
CA ALA A 131 -8.09 -3.59 -15.37
C ALA A 131 -8.57 -4.96 -15.83
N PHE A 132 -8.64 -5.94 -14.93
CA PHE A 132 -9.07 -7.30 -15.28
C PHE A 132 -10.58 -7.44 -15.55
N ASN A 133 -11.36 -6.41 -15.26
CA ASN A 133 -12.81 -6.37 -15.48
C ASN A 133 -13.23 -5.49 -16.65
N GLU A 134 -12.28 -4.77 -17.24
CA GLU A 134 -12.52 -3.84 -18.32
C GLU A 134 -12.22 -4.45 -19.70
N ASN A 135 -12.91 -3.97 -20.71
CA ASN A 135 -12.51 -4.23 -22.10
C ASN A 135 -11.29 -3.36 -22.43
N GLU A 136 -10.31 -3.94 -23.11
CA GLU A 136 -9.12 -3.24 -23.53
C GLU A 136 -9.45 -2.06 -24.46
N SER A 137 -8.91 -0.89 -24.15
CA SER A 137 -8.95 0.31 -24.98
C SER A 137 -7.71 1.19 -24.67
N TRP A 138 -7.67 2.45 -25.13
CA TRP A 138 -6.56 3.36 -24.90
C TRP A 138 -6.20 3.56 -23.40
N ASP A 139 -7.23 3.66 -22.54
CA ASP A 139 -7.07 4.02 -21.13
C ASP A 139 -7.62 2.93 -20.18
N PHE A 140 -8.13 1.81 -20.71
CA PHE A 140 -8.81 0.78 -19.93
C PHE A 140 -8.20 -0.61 -20.19
N GLY A 141 -8.38 -1.51 -19.24
CA GLY A 141 -7.81 -2.83 -19.28
C GLY A 141 -6.30 -2.82 -18.97
N LEU A 142 -5.54 -3.70 -19.62
CA LEU A 142 -4.10 -3.84 -19.39
C LEU A 142 -3.25 -2.58 -19.70
N PRO A 143 -3.64 -1.67 -20.63
CA PRO A 143 -2.96 -0.38 -20.81
C PRO A 143 -2.85 0.48 -19.55
N ARG A 144 -3.73 0.29 -18.54
CA ARG A 144 -3.60 0.95 -17.22
C ARG A 144 -2.25 0.67 -16.58
N PHE A 145 -1.78 -0.57 -16.63
CA PHE A 145 -0.49 -0.96 -16.06
C PHE A 145 0.67 -0.33 -16.80
N TYR A 146 0.62 -0.36 -18.14
CA TYR A 146 1.64 0.26 -18.96
C TYR A 146 1.79 1.76 -18.65
N THR A 147 0.67 2.48 -18.58
CA THR A 147 0.64 3.92 -18.26
C THR A 147 1.10 4.19 -16.82
N HIS A 148 0.74 3.32 -15.88
CA HIS A 148 1.15 3.43 -14.50
C HIS A 148 2.66 3.35 -14.35
N TYR A 149 3.27 2.26 -14.83
CA TYR A 149 4.73 2.05 -14.73
C TYR A 149 5.54 3.02 -15.60
N ALA A 150 4.95 3.60 -16.64
CA ALA A 150 5.59 4.68 -17.41
C ALA A 150 5.84 5.94 -16.55
N GLN A 151 5.21 6.07 -15.39
CA GLN A 151 5.38 7.19 -14.46
C GLN A 151 6.41 6.89 -13.34
N ASP A 152 7.06 5.75 -13.36
CA ASP A 152 8.07 5.37 -12.36
C ASP A 152 9.24 6.36 -12.25
N PHE A 153 9.47 7.15 -13.29
CA PHE A 153 10.46 8.25 -13.27
C PHE A 153 10.18 9.32 -12.21
N ALA A 154 8.96 9.37 -11.65
CA ALA A 154 8.58 10.33 -10.62
C ALA A 154 9.12 9.94 -9.23
N TYR A 155 9.38 8.66 -9.01
CA TYR A 155 9.85 8.16 -7.73
C TYR A 155 11.37 8.24 -7.60
N PRO A 156 11.91 8.74 -6.49
CA PRO A 156 13.34 8.62 -6.19
C PRO A 156 13.82 7.17 -6.07
N ASP A 157 12.98 6.29 -5.51
CA ASP A 157 13.29 4.88 -5.28
C ASP A 157 12.03 4.01 -5.52
N VAL A 158 11.89 3.49 -6.73
CA VAL A 158 10.75 2.63 -7.11
C VAL A 158 10.79 1.26 -6.43
N ASP A 159 11.98 0.79 -6.02
CA ASP A 159 12.13 -0.51 -5.38
C ASP A 159 11.60 -0.49 -3.95
N ASN A 160 11.49 0.70 -3.35
CA ASN A 160 10.93 0.91 -2.02
C ASN A 160 9.50 1.49 -2.05
N VAL A 161 8.73 1.18 -3.08
CA VAL A 161 7.29 1.46 -3.16
C VAL A 161 6.53 0.21 -2.75
N MET A 162 5.62 0.31 -1.77
CA MET A 162 4.82 -0.81 -1.28
C MET A 162 3.61 -1.05 -2.16
N ASN A 163 3.57 -2.18 -2.84
CA ASN A 163 2.46 -2.63 -3.68
C ASN A 163 1.54 -3.56 -2.89
N PHE A 164 0.24 -3.52 -3.17
CA PHE A 164 -0.75 -4.37 -2.51
C PHE A 164 -1.99 -4.57 -3.39
N LEU A 165 -2.71 -5.67 -3.17
CA LEU A 165 -3.99 -5.95 -3.82
C LEU A 165 -5.16 -5.41 -3.01
N ASP A 166 -5.10 -5.63 -1.71
CA ASP A 166 -6.11 -5.25 -0.74
C ASP A 166 -5.47 -4.96 0.63
N ASN A 167 -6.26 -4.37 1.51
CA ASN A 167 -5.92 -4.17 2.91
C ASN A 167 -7.22 -4.08 3.74
N HIS A 168 -7.10 -3.72 5.00
CA HIS A 168 -8.22 -3.65 5.94
C HIS A 168 -9.19 -2.46 5.70
N ASP A 169 -8.88 -1.53 4.82
CA ASP A 169 -9.67 -0.31 4.55
C ASP A 169 -10.40 -0.33 3.20
N ILE A 170 -10.17 -1.35 2.39
CA ILE A 170 -10.73 -1.45 1.04
C ILE A 170 -11.31 -2.85 0.79
N ASP A 171 -12.14 -2.95 -0.25
CA ASP A 171 -12.68 -4.22 -0.70
C ASP A 171 -11.58 -5.26 -0.95
N ARG A 172 -11.84 -6.51 -0.55
CA ARG A 172 -10.97 -7.63 -0.86
C ARG A 172 -10.78 -7.77 -2.38
N PHE A 173 -9.59 -8.13 -2.79
CA PHE A 173 -9.31 -8.32 -4.21
C PHE A 173 -10.14 -9.45 -4.84
N SER A 174 -10.49 -10.50 -4.06
CA SER A 174 -11.45 -11.54 -4.44
C SER A 174 -12.80 -10.94 -4.87
N THR A 175 -13.30 -9.97 -4.11
CA THR A 175 -14.52 -9.22 -4.42
C THR A 175 -14.36 -8.39 -5.69
N ALA A 176 -13.25 -7.65 -5.81
CA ALA A 176 -12.99 -6.79 -6.96
C ALA A 176 -12.97 -7.57 -8.29
N VAL A 177 -12.39 -8.77 -8.30
CA VAL A 177 -12.36 -9.66 -9.49
C VAL A 177 -13.54 -10.62 -9.56
N LYS A 178 -14.58 -10.43 -8.74
CA LYS A 178 -15.82 -11.24 -8.73
C LYS A 178 -15.55 -12.74 -8.57
N ARG A 179 -14.60 -13.10 -7.72
CA ARG A 179 -14.14 -14.47 -7.46
C ARG A 179 -13.67 -15.24 -8.71
N ASP A 180 -13.26 -14.54 -9.75
CA ASP A 180 -12.62 -15.21 -10.90
C ASP A 180 -11.19 -15.61 -10.52
N VAL A 181 -10.96 -16.91 -10.36
CA VAL A 181 -9.67 -17.50 -9.95
C VAL A 181 -8.54 -17.12 -10.90
N ASN A 182 -8.80 -17.01 -12.20
CA ASN A 182 -7.77 -16.67 -13.19
C ASN A 182 -7.37 -15.20 -13.07
N LYS A 183 -8.33 -14.29 -12.94
CA LYS A 183 -8.07 -12.87 -12.70
C LYS A 183 -7.34 -12.65 -11.37
N TYR A 184 -7.74 -13.42 -10.34
CA TYR A 184 -7.08 -13.38 -9.05
C TYR A 184 -5.61 -13.78 -9.14
N LYS A 185 -5.31 -14.89 -9.84
CA LYS A 185 -3.94 -15.32 -10.11
C LYS A 185 -3.13 -14.28 -10.91
N MET A 186 -3.75 -13.60 -11.88
CA MET A 186 -3.11 -12.52 -12.62
C MET A 186 -2.71 -11.38 -11.69
N GLY A 187 -3.58 -10.97 -10.75
CA GLY A 187 -3.28 -9.96 -9.75
C GLY A 187 -2.14 -10.36 -8.81
N ILE A 188 -2.16 -11.58 -8.29
CA ILE A 188 -1.07 -12.15 -7.48
C ILE A 188 0.25 -12.16 -8.28
N ALA A 189 0.21 -12.58 -9.54
CA ALA A 189 1.41 -12.59 -10.39
C ALA A 189 1.98 -11.19 -10.55
N MET A 190 1.15 -10.20 -10.88
CA MET A 190 1.61 -8.82 -11.03
C MET A 190 2.15 -8.25 -9.72
N LEU A 191 1.47 -8.47 -8.59
CA LEU A 191 1.94 -8.04 -7.29
C LEU A 191 3.34 -8.58 -6.98
N LEU A 192 3.60 -9.85 -7.30
CA LEU A 192 4.82 -10.55 -6.88
C LEU A 192 5.95 -10.51 -7.92
N THR A 193 5.70 -10.02 -9.14
CA THR A 193 6.73 -10.00 -10.19
C THR A 193 7.05 -8.63 -10.76
N THR A 194 6.37 -7.57 -10.29
CA THR A 194 6.70 -6.19 -10.67
C THR A 194 7.61 -5.50 -9.63
N ARG A 195 8.06 -4.29 -9.95
CA ARG A 195 8.92 -3.45 -9.12
C ARG A 195 8.27 -3.12 -7.76
N GLY A 196 9.06 -2.67 -6.80
CA GLY A 196 8.62 -2.39 -5.43
C GLY A 196 8.58 -3.65 -4.56
N TYR A 197 8.03 -3.54 -3.36
CA TYR A 197 7.87 -4.69 -2.48
C TYR A 197 6.40 -4.97 -2.17
N PRO A 198 5.99 -6.25 -2.14
CA PRO A 198 4.59 -6.63 -1.98
C PRO A 198 4.16 -6.66 -0.52
N GLN A 199 2.96 -6.16 -0.24
CA GLN A 199 2.18 -6.46 0.96
C GLN A 199 1.10 -7.47 0.61
N ILE A 200 1.00 -8.54 1.39
CA ILE A 200 -0.10 -9.51 1.32
C ILE A 200 -0.93 -9.35 2.61
N TYR A 201 -2.19 -8.98 2.46
CA TYR A 201 -3.11 -8.90 3.58
C TYR A 201 -3.58 -10.31 3.98
N ALA A 202 -3.67 -10.58 5.28
CA ALA A 202 -4.06 -11.89 5.79
C ALA A 202 -5.36 -12.38 5.14
N GLY A 203 -5.34 -13.58 4.56
CA GLY A 203 -6.43 -14.17 3.79
C GLY A 203 -6.33 -13.96 2.27
N THR A 204 -5.49 -13.06 1.77
CA THR A 204 -5.26 -12.93 0.32
C THR A 204 -4.66 -14.21 -0.25
N GLU A 205 -3.81 -14.92 0.50
CA GLU A 205 -3.20 -16.19 0.11
C GLU A 205 -4.18 -17.35 -0.05
N ILE A 206 -5.40 -17.21 0.45
CA ILE A 206 -6.48 -18.21 0.31
C ILE A 206 -7.71 -17.63 -0.41
N MET A 207 -7.58 -16.46 -1.04
CA MET A 207 -8.69 -15.79 -1.72
C MET A 207 -9.88 -15.51 -0.79
N LEU A 208 -9.60 -15.12 0.47
CA LEU A 208 -10.64 -14.84 1.45
C LEU A 208 -11.58 -13.76 0.93
N ASP A 209 -12.88 -13.98 1.13
CA ASP A 209 -13.92 -13.05 0.72
C ASP A 209 -14.07 -11.87 1.66
N GLY A 210 -14.68 -10.82 1.11
CA GLY A 210 -15.18 -9.66 1.83
C GLY A 210 -16.64 -9.37 1.47
N ILE A 211 -17.22 -8.41 2.15
CA ILE A 211 -18.54 -7.87 1.80
C ILE A 211 -18.31 -6.53 1.08
N PRO A 212 -18.69 -6.40 -0.21
CA PRO A 212 -18.45 -5.19 -0.98
C PRO A 212 -18.99 -3.93 -0.30
N GLY A 213 -18.14 -2.90 -0.20
CA GLY A 213 -18.51 -1.61 0.39
C GLY A 213 -18.84 -1.65 1.89
N ASN A 214 -18.49 -2.74 2.57
CA ASN A 214 -18.71 -2.90 4.00
C ASN A 214 -17.37 -2.95 4.74
N TYR A 215 -17.10 -1.93 5.54
CA TYR A 215 -15.84 -1.77 6.27
C TYR A 215 -15.50 -2.96 7.19
N GLU A 216 -16.48 -3.47 7.94
CA GLU A 216 -16.30 -4.66 8.79
C GLU A 216 -16.10 -5.93 7.94
N GLY A 217 -16.75 -5.99 6.77
CA GLY A 217 -16.64 -7.10 5.84
C GLY A 217 -15.28 -7.25 5.17
N HIS A 218 -14.39 -6.25 5.26
CA HIS A 218 -13.00 -6.38 4.78
C HIS A 218 -12.09 -7.05 5.82
N ARG A 219 -12.54 -7.18 7.05
CA ARG A 219 -11.78 -7.54 8.26
C ARG A 219 -12.21 -8.86 8.87
N PHE A 220 -12.80 -9.76 8.08
CA PHE A 220 -13.12 -11.09 8.57
C PHE A 220 -11.86 -11.80 9.07
N ASP A 221 -12.04 -12.50 10.17
CA ASP A 221 -10.99 -13.34 10.73
C ASP A 221 -10.53 -14.40 9.73
N PHE A 222 -9.25 -14.72 9.79
CA PHE A 222 -8.73 -15.86 9.05
C PHE A 222 -9.34 -17.15 9.62
N PRO A 223 -9.92 -18.04 8.78
CA PRO A 223 -10.58 -19.24 9.27
C PRO A 223 -9.57 -20.18 9.95
N GLY A 224 -9.64 -20.33 11.24
CA GLY A 224 -8.74 -21.13 12.07
C GLY A 224 -7.93 -20.31 13.07
N GLY A 225 -7.44 -20.98 14.08
CA GLY A 225 -6.64 -20.39 15.17
C GLY A 225 -7.37 -20.25 16.48
N TRP A 226 -8.69 -20.38 16.50
CA TRP A 226 -9.51 -20.35 17.70
C TRP A 226 -10.24 -21.69 17.91
N ASP A 227 -10.52 -22.04 19.16
CA ASP A 227 -11.16 -23.33 19.50
C ASP A 227 -12.58 -23.45 18.91
N GLU A 228 -13.25 -22.31 18.64
CA GLU A 228 -14.61 -22.28 18.12
C GLU A 228 -14.67 -22.29 16.58
N ASP A 229 -13.53 -22.24 15.90
CA ASP A 229 -13.50 -22.23 14.44
C ASP A 229 -13.97 -23.56 13.86
N GLU A 230 -14.93 -23.51 12.91
CA GLU A 230 -15.46 -24.70 12.24
C GLU A 230 -14.41 -25.43 11.38
N ARG A 231 -13.35 -24.74 10.99
CA ARG A 231 -12.26 -25.27 10.17
C ARG A 231 -10.97 -24.52 10.42
N ASP A 232 -9.86 -25.14 10.09
CA ASP A 232 -8.52 -24.55 10.24
C ASP A 232 -7.81 -24.41 8.88
N ALA A 233 -7.94 -23.22 8.26
CA ALA A 233 -7.31 -22.94 6.97
C ALA A 233 -5.77 -22.73 7.04
N PHE A 234 -5.16 -22.76 8.23
CA PHE A 234 -3.71 -22.86 8.35
C PHE A 234 -3.21 -24.23 7.87
N THR A 235 -4.06 -25.25 7.93
CA THR A 235 -3.75 -26.61 7.43
C THR A 235 -4.26 -26.83 6.01
N LYS A 236 -3.61 -27.73 5.28
CA LYS A 236 -4.03 -28.09 3.92
C LYS A 236 -5.42 -28.74 3.91
N GLU A 237 -5.71 -29.55 4.90
CA GLU A 237 -6.95 -30.28 5.08
C GLU A 237 -8.12 -29.37 5.42
N GLY A 238 -7.88 -28.28 6.12
CA GLY A 238 -8.87 -27.28 6.49
C GLY A 238 -9.17 -26.26 5.39
N ARG A 239 -8.36 -26.20 4.35
CA ARG A 239 -8.62 -25.37 3.15
C ARG A 239 -9.47 -26.11 2.14
N THR A 240 -10.34 -25.39 1.43
CA THR A 240 -11.04 -25.91 0.23
C THR A 240 -10.05 -26.18 -0.91
N ALA A 241 -10.51 -26.84 -1.97
CA ALA A 241 -9.69 -27.09 -3.15
C ALA A 241 -9.23 -25.78 -3.83
N GLU A 242 -10.12 -24.79 -3.93
CA GLU A 242 -9.83 -23.46 -4.49
C GLU A 242 -8.81 -22.71 -3.61
N GLU A 243 -9.01 -22.69 -2.30
CA GLU A 243 -8.07 -22.07 -1.37
C GLU A 243 -6.68 -22.71 -1.43
N ASN A 244 -6.60 -24.04 -1.54
CA ASN A 244 -5.32 -24.73 -1.71
C ASN A 244 -4.66 -24.37 -3.05
N GLU A 245 -5.43 -24.25 -4.13
CA GLU A 245 -4.91 -23.84 -5.44
C GLU A 245 -4.28 -22.42 -5.37
N ILE A 246 -4.97 -21.47 -4.77
CA ILE A 246 -4.46 -20.09 -4.61
C ILE A 246 -3.28 -20.03 -3.66
N PHE A 247 -3.33 -20.74 -2.53
CA PHE A 247 -2.26 -20.84 -1.57
C PHE A 247 -0.98 -21.40 -2.20
N ASP A 248 -1.07 -22.50 -2.93
CA ASP A 248 0.07 -23.13 -3.58
C ASP A 248 0.65 -22.23 -4.68
N TYR A 249 -0.20 -21.54 -5.44
CA TYR A 249 0.20 -20.59 -6.47
C TYR A 249 0.94 -19.38 -5.85
N THR A 250 0.37 -18.79 -4.82
CA THR A 250 0.97 -17.65 -4.09
C THR A 250 2.31 -18.04 -3.46
N ARG A 251 2.35 -19.20 -2.80
CA ARG A 251 3.59 -19.74 -2.22
C ARG A 251 4.68 -19.96 -3.27
N ALA A 252 4.32 -20.51 -4.43
CA ALA A 252 5.28 -20.73 -5.51
C ALA A 252 5.89 -19.41 -6.01
N LEU A 253 5.05 -18.38 -6.23
CA LEU A 253 5.53 -17.07 -6.68
C LEU A 253 6.34 -16.33 -5.61
N LEU A 254 5.96 -16.40 -4.34
CA LEU A 254 6.74 -15.83 -3.24
C LEU A 254 8.14 -16.45 -3.15
N ASN A 255 8.23 -17.78 -3.26
CA ASN A 255 9.52 -18.47 -3.28
C ASN A 255 10.34 -18.12 -4.53
N TYR A 256 9.68 -17.99 -5.70
CA TYR A 256 10.32 -17.54 -6.92
C TYR A 256 10.88 -16.12 -6.75
N ARG A 257 10.06 -15.18 -6.25
CA ARG A 257 10.52 -13.81 -5.95
C ARG A 257 11.70 -13.81 -5.01
N LYS A 258 11.60 -14.54 -3.89
CA LYS A 258 12.69 -14.64 -2.89
C LYS A 258 14.01 -15.14 -3.51
N ALA A 259 13.95 -16.05 -4.48
CA ALA A 259 15.12 -16.63 -5.14
C ALA A 259 15.61 -15.83 -6.35
N THR A 260 14.89 -14.79 -6.76
CA THR A 260 15.17 -14.04 -8.02
C THR A 260 15.52 -12.58 -7.72
N PRO A 261 16.83 -12.26 -7.57
CA PRO A 261 17.27 -10.89 -7.25
C PRO A 261 16.76 -9.82 -8.21
N ALA A 262 16.57 -10.16 -9.50
CA ALA A 262 16.04 -9.26 -10.49
C ALA A 262 14.64 -8.70 -10.16
N LEU A 263 13.85 -9.40 -9.35
CA LEU A 263 12.54 -8.93 -8.88
C LEU A 263 12.64 -7.98 -7.68
N HIS A 264 13.83 -7.82 -7.08
CA HIS A 264 14.03 -6.95 -5.93
C HIS A 264 14.57 -5.57 -6.33
N ASN A 265 15.49 -5.55 -7.30
CA ASN A 265 16.20 -4.33 -7.71
C ASN A 265 16.58 -4.32 -9.20
N GLY A 266 15.93 -5.17 -10.00
CA GLY A 266 16.12 -5.20 -11.45
C GLY A 266 15.38 -4.06 -12.14
N LYS A 267 15.93 -3.58 -13.26
CA LYS A 267 15.27 -2.56 -14.05
C LYS A 267 14.14 -3.18 -14.88
N MET A 268 12.90 -2.80 -14.58
CA MET A 268 11.74 -3.26 -15.32
C MET A 268 11.74 -2.70 -16.76
N THR A 269 11.49 -3.57 -17.73
CA THR A 269 11.22 -3.23 -19.13
C THR A 269 9.82 -3.68 -19.47
N GLN A 270 8.99 -2.80 -20.02
CA GLN A 270 7.61 -3.12 -20.38
C GLN A 270 7.34 -2.93 -21.87
N PHE A 271 6.40 -3.70 -22.40
CA PHE A 271 5.94 -3.63 -23.78
C PHE A 271 4.49 -3.16 -23.81
N ILE A 272 4.14 -2.39 -24.86
CA ILE A 272 2.76 -1.89 -25.03
C ILE A 272 1.79 -3.08 -25.08
N PRO A 273 0.76 -3.11 -24.22
CA PRO A 273 -0.25 -4.16 -24.23
C PRO A 273 -0.99 -4.21 -25.57
N TYR A 274 -1.26 -5.42 -26.03
CA TYR A 274 -1.99 -5.66 -27.27
C TYR A 274 -2.75 -6.97 -27.19
N ASP A 275 -3.99 -6.97 -27.67
CA ASP A 275 -4.86 -8.16 -27.75
C ASP A 275 -4.96 -8.93 -26.42
N GLY A 276 -5.16 -8.22 -25.30
CA GLY A 276 -5.28 -8.82 -23.97
C GLY A 276 -3.99 -9.38 -23.39
N ILE A 277 -2.83 -9.05 -23.97
CA ILE A 277 -1.52 -9.49 -23.49
C ILE A 277 -0.69 -8.29 -23.05
N TYR A 278 -0.17 -8.35 -21.83
CA TYR A 278 0.81 -7.41 -21.30
C TYR A 278 2.10 -8.16 -20.97
N LEU A 279 3.19 -7.73 -21.58
CA LEU A 279 4.53 -8.31 -21.41
C LEU A 279 5.45 -7.32 -20.70
N TYR A 280 6.18 -7.81 -19.72
CA TYR A 280 7.29 -7.08 -19.06
C TYR A 280 8.40 -8.04 -18.66
N ALA A 281 9.60 -7.51 -18.45
CA ALA A 281 10.79 -8.25 -18.07
C ALA A 281 11.64 -7.43 -17.08
#